data_0508488d9e1000e05cc3988d39e357a7
#
_entry.id   0508488d9e1000e05cc3988d39e357a7
#
_cell.length_a   1.000
_cell.length_b   1.000
_cell.length_c   1.000
_cell.angle_alpha   90.00
_cell.angle_beta   90.00
_cell.angle_gamma   90.00
#
_symmetry.space_group_name_H-M   'P 1'
#
loop_
_entity.id
_entity.type
_entity.pdbx_description
1 polymer ?
#
loop_
_entity_poly.entity_id
_entity_poly.type
_entity_poly.pdbx_seq_one_letter_code
_entity_poly.pdbx_strand_id
1 'polypeptide(L)'
;MAKQLYDYWFVQFDFPDENGRPYKASGGKMVWNDKLKREIPKGWNTAFVKDIAATYSGGTPKSTNAEYYDNGKIPWINSGELNSSIITKTTNYITESGLNNSSAKLYPCNSILVAMYGATAGKVSLLTFEACSNQAVCGVMPIIDEMLFYIYLYISSLYNHFITLSTGSARDNISQDTIKNILLPLPTNKIAIEFNKRIRCLYQMMINNCQEMDILTKQRDELLPLLMNGQVSVNSDLSVYKENERKHPLIFFKPNIRHSIPSMATHNYIVRKILCE
;
A
#
# COMPACT_ATOMS: atom_id res chain seq x y z
N MET A 1 11.07 -10.48 1.67
CA MET A 1 12.28 -9.70 1.32
C MET A 1 12.31 -8.35 2.03
N ALA A 2 11.36 -7.41 1.81
CA ALA A 2 11.39 -6.08 2.48
C ALA A 2 11.39 -6.18 4.02
N LYS A 3 10.48 -7.01 4.61
CA LYS A 3 10.44 -7.26 6.05
C LYS A 3 11.75 -7.89 6.57
N GLN A 4 12.34 -8.83 5.85
CA GLN A 4 13.60 -9.45 6.25
C GLN A 4 14.75 -8.43 6.29
N LEU A 5 14.82 -7.53 5.30
CA LEU A 5 15.80 -6.45 5.30
C LEU A 5 15.57 -5.48 6.46
N TYR A 6 14.32 -5.15 6.75
CA TYR A 6 13.95 -4.35 7.92
C TYR A 6 14.39 -5.03 9.22
N ASP A 7 14.05 -6.31 9.39
CA ASP A 7 14.41 -7.07 10.60
C ASP A 7 15.95 -7.13 10.78
N TYR A 8 16.67 -7.32 9.69
CA TYR A 8 18.15 -7.35 9.70
C TYR A 8 18.74 -5.99 10.10
N TRP A 9 18.22 -4.87 9.53
CA TRP A 9 18.78 -3.56 9.79
C TRP A 9 18.33 -2.92 11.12
N PHE A 10 17.07 -3.10 11.50
CA PHE A 10 16.45 -2.32 12.59
C PHE A 10 16.02 -3.14 13.81
N VAL A 11 15.93 -4.46 13.67
CA VAL A 11 15.70 -5.36 14.80
C VAL A 11 17.01 -5.98 15.28
N GLN A 12 17.82 -6.52 14.35
CA GLN A 12 19.14 -7.10 14.64
C GLN A 12 20.24 -6.05 14.73
N PHE A 13 20.04 -4.86 14.12
CA PHE A 13 20.99 -3.75 14.01
C PHE A 13 22.23 -4.07 13.17
N ASP A 14 22.09 -4.95 12.19
CA ASP A 14 23.14 -5.32 11.25
C ASP A 14 23.05 -4.55 9.92
N PHE A 15 22.68 -3.26 10.01
CA PHE A 15 22.79 -2.33 8.85
C PHE A 15 24.26 -2.16 8.46
N PRO A 16 24.58 -1.79 7.19
CA PRO A 16 25.96 -1.60 6.76
C PRO A 16 26.67 -0.48 7.53
N ASP A 17 27.82 -0.80 8.09
CA ASP A 17 28.76 0.17 8.66
C ASP A 17 29.47 0.99 7.54
N GLU A 18 30.42 1.82 7.89
CA GLU A 18 31.19 2.62 6.93
C GLU A 18 32.01 1.77 5.94
N ASN A 19 32.27 0.52 6.29
CA ASN A 19 33.02 -0.46 5.48
C ASN A 19 32.07 -1.45 4.76
N GLY A 20 30.76 -1.26 4.89
CA GLY A 20 29.74 -2.15 4.32
C GLY A 20 29.53 -3.46 5.10
N ARG A 21 30.11 -3.60 6.31
CA ARG A 21 29.94 -4.80 7.16
C ARG A 21 28.73 -4.65 8.06
N PRO A 22 28.13 -5.77 8.51
CA PRO A 22 27.03 -5.74 9.49
C PRO A 22 27.45 -5.02 10.78
N TYR A 23 26.73 -3.97 11.16
CA TYR A 23 27.14 -3.08 12.25
C TYR A 23 27.34 -3.84 13.58
N LYS A 24 26.27 -4.45 14.12
CA LYS A 24 26.32 -5.12 15.43
C LYS A 24 27.22 -6.35 15.41
N ALA A 25 27.08 -7.21 14.41
CA ALA A 25 27.87 -8.44 14.28
C ALA A 25 29.38 -8.17 14.08
N SER A 26 29.75 -7.00 13.56
CA SER A 26 31.16 -6.58 13.42
C SER A 26 31.69 -5.81 14.64
N GLY A 27 30.97 -5.81 15.77
CA GLY A 27 31.40 -5.14 16.99
C GLY A 27 30.99 -3.67 17.11
N GLY A 28 29.98 -3.25 16.35
CA GLY A 28 29.39 -1.91 16.44
C GLY A 28 28.91 -1.61 17.87
N LYS A 29 29.22 -0.41 18.36
CA LYS A 29 28.95 -0.01 19.73
C LYS A 29 27.45 0.16 19.97
N MET A 30 26.90 -0.59 20.94
CA MET A 30 25.52 -0.47 21.41
C MET A 30 25.46 0.35 22.69
N VAL A 31 24.33 1.04 22.92
CA VAL A 31 24.09 1.88 24.10
C VAL A 31 22.69 1.56 24.62
N TRP A 32 22.59 1.36 25.94
CA TRP A 32 21.28 1.16 26.60
C TRP A 32 20.42 2.41 26.47
N ASN A 33 19.16 2.21 26.11
CA ASN A 33 18.17 3.29 26.04
C ASN A 33 17.05 3.05 27.04
N ASP A 34 16.93 3.93 28.04
CA ASP A 34 15.97 3.79 29.13
C ASP A 34 14.51 3.90 28.68
N LYS A 35 14.23 4.67 27.62
CA LYS A 35 12.87 4.83 27.10
C LYS A 35 12.38 3.59 26.37
N LEU A 36 13.24 2.96 25.57
CA LEU A 36 12.95 1.76 24.81
C LEU A 36 13.19 0.47 25.60
N LYS A 37 13.84 0.54 26.79
CA LYS A 37 14.24 -0.59 27.62
C LYS A 37 15.03 -1.66 26.84
N ARG A 38 15.89 -1.21 25.93
CA ARG A 38 16.76 -2.06 25.12
C ARG A 38 17.99 -1.30 24.64
N GLU A 39 18.98 -2.05 24.17
CA GLU A 39 20.14 -1.47 23.51
C GLU A 39 19.78 -0.99 22.09
N ILE A 40 20.34 0.15 21.71
CA ILE A 40 20.28 0.71 20.35
C ILE A 40 21.70 1.10 19.88
N PRO A 41 21.94 1.20 18.58
CA PRO A 41 23.26 1.63 18.07
C PRO A 41 23.66 2.99 18.61
N LYS A 42 24.95 3.14 18.90
CA LYS A 42 25.51 4.44 19.30
C LYS A 42 25.23 5.50 18.22
N GLY A 43 24.73 6.65 18.65
CA GLY A 43 24.38 7.77 17.74
C GLY A 43 22.95 7.74 17.23
N TRP A 44 22.18 6.68 17.55
CA TRP A 44 20.72 6.69 17.35
C TRP A 44 20.02 7.42 18.48
N ASN A 45 18.89 8.05 18.17
CA ASN A 45 18.02 8.69 19.12
C ASN A 45 16.70 7.90 19.26
N THR A 46 15.75 8.48 19.96
CA THR A 46 14.36 8.02 20.01
C THR A 46 13.44 9.15 19.63
N ALA A 47 12.35 8.84 18.96
CA ALA A 47 11.31 9.79 18.63
C ALA A 47 9.93 9.16 18.81
N PHE A 48 8.92 9.95 19.10
CA PHE A 48 7.54 9.53 18.94
C PHE A 48 7.10 9.70 17.49
N VAL A 49 6.10 8.93 17.05
CA VAL A 49 5.54 9.07 15.69
C VAL A 49 5.09 10.51 15.45
N LYS A 50 4.46 11.16 16.41
CA LYS A 50 4.04 12.57 16.32
C LYS A 50 5.17 13.57 16.04
N ASP A 51 6.40 13.23 16.37
CA ASP A 51 7.57 14.10 16.18
C ASP A 51 8.15 14.00 14.75
N ILE A 52 7.82 12.91 14.04
CA ILE A 52 8.39 12.60 12.73
C ILE A 52 7.35 12.37 11.63
N ALA A 53 6.06 12.37 11.99
CA ALA A 53 4.95 12.19 11.05
C ALA A 53 3.72 12.99 11.50
N ALA A 54 3.01 13.58 10.56
CA ALA A 54 1.66 14.08 10.80
C ALA A 54 0.67 12.91 10.85
N THR A 55 -0.34 13.01 11.69
CA THR A 55 -1.37 11.97 11.81
C THR A 55 -2.76 12.58 11.81
N TYR A 56 -3.67 12.00 11.07
CA TYR A 56 -5.08 12.38 11.03
C TYR A 56 -5.97 11.16 11.09
N SER A 57 -7.03 11.20 11.88
CA SER A 57 -8.13 10.24 11.76
C SER A 57 -9.02 10.64 10.58
N GLY A 58 -9.56 9.66 9.90
CA GLY A 58 -10.54 9.88 8.86
C GLY A 58 -11.89 10.34 9.38
N GLY A 59 -12.85 10.46 8.50
CA GLY A 59 -14.22 10.86 8.82
C GLY A 59 -15.23 10.21 7.88
N THR A 60 -16.48 10.13 8.36
CA THR A 60 -17.59 9.62 7.57
C THR A 60 -18.58 10.75 7.36
N PRO A 61 -18.83 11.17 6.10
CA PRO A 61 -19.91 12.08 5.79
C PRO A 61 -21.25 11.49 6.24
N LYS A 62 -22.23 12.35 6.53
CA LYS A 62 -23.54 11.90 7.00
C LYS A 62 -24.18 10.97 5.97
N SER A 63 -24.34 9.70 6.31
CA SER A 63 -24.80 8.62 5.40
C SER A 63 -26.21 8.82 4.84
N THR A 64 -27.04 9.61 5.54
CA THR A 64 -28.41 9.92 5.09
C THR A 64 -28.47 10.99 4.00
N ASN A 65 -27.35 11.65 3.66
CA ASN A 65 -27.28 12.64 2.60
C ASN A 65 -26.62 12.02 1.37
N ALA A 66 -27.43 11.64 0.39
CA ALA A 66 -26.98 11.04 -0.87
C ALA A 66 -26.03 11.97 -1.66
N GLU A 67 -26.21 13.28 -1.57
CA GLU A 67 -25.35 14.27 -2.24
C GLU A 67 -23.86 14.13 -1.86
N TYR A 68 -23.57 13.58 -0.68
CA TYR A 68 -22.18 13.38 -0.22
C TYR A 68 -21.49 12.17 -0.87
N TYR A 69 -22.26 11.30 -1.54
CA TYR A 69 -21.78 10.04 -2.11
C TYR A 69 -22.05 9.91 -3.60
N ASP A 70 -23.24 10.39 -4.07
CA ASP A 70 -23.66 10.23 -5.46
C ASP A 70 -22.71 10.95 -6.42
N ASN A 71 -22.19 10.21 -7.40
CA ASN A 71 -21.19 10.68 -8.36
C ASN A 71 -19.89 11.21 -7.71
N GLY A 72 -19.56 10.71 -6.51
CA GLY A 72 -18.33 11.03 -5.82
C GLY A 72 -17.09 10.71 -6.69
N LYS A 73 -16.08 11.58 -6.61
CA LYS A 73 -14.81 11.41 -7.33
C LYS A 73 -13.60 11.32 -6.39
N ILE A 74 -13.79 11.66 -5.11
CA ILE A 74 -12.74 11.60 -4.11
C ILE A 74 -12.71 10.19 -3.53
N PRO A 75 -11.62 9.44 -3.70
CA PRO A 75 -11.48 8.10 -3.13
C PRO A 75 -11.62 8.13 -1.61
N TRP A 76 -12.41 7.23 -1.05
CA TRP A 76 -12.70 7.15 0.38
C TRP A 76 -12.51 5.74 0.91
N ILE A 77 -11.45 5.53 1.66
CA ILE A 77 -11.00 4.21 2.13
C ILE A 77 -11.75 3.81 3.38
N ASN A 78 -12.34 2.64 3.37
CA ASN A 78 -12.89 1.99 4.57
C ASN A 78 -11.83 1.11 5.23
N SER A 79 -11.90 0.98 6.57
CA SER A 79 -10.96 0.13 7.32
C SER A 79 -10.92 -1.33 6.83
N GLY A 80 -12.03 -1.84 6.30
CA GLY A 80 -12.10 -3.18 5.69
C GLY A 80 -11.18 -3.38 4.49
N GLU A 81 -10.77 -2.30 3.81
CA GLU A 81 -9.87 -2.36 2.66
C GLU A 81 -8.40 -2.53 3.07
N LEU A 82 -8.05 -2.31 4.34
CA LEU A 82 -6.69 -2.49 4.86
C LEU A 82 -6.29 -3.98 5.04
N ASN A 83 -6.84 -4.86 4.22
CA ASN A 83 -6.45 -6.27 4.18
C ASN A 83 -5.20 -6.52 3.33
N SER A 84 -4.87 -5.60 2.43
CA SER A 84 -3.66 -5.62 1.62
C SER A 84 -2.59 -4.69 2.20
N SER A 85 -1.33 -5.06 2.06
CA SER A 85 -0.19 -4.21 2.45
C SER A 85 -0.05 -2.94 1.61
N ILE A 86 -0.66 -2.92 0.41
CA ILE A 86 -0.65 -1.80 -0.52
C ILE A 86 -2.09 -1.61 -1.03
N ILE A 87 -2.57 -0.36 -1.03
CA ILE A 87 -3.88 0.01 -1.58
C ILE A 87 -3.64 0.75 -2.88
N THR A 88 -4.04 0.13 -3.99
CA THR A 88 -3.91 0.66 -5.36
C THR A 88 -5.22 1.18 -5.92
N LYS A 89 -6.36 0.87 -5.29
CA LYS A 89 -7.70 1.30 -5.68
C LYS A 89 -8.65 1.23 -4.49
N THR A 90 -9.80 1.87 -4.63
CA THR A 90 -10.98 1.71 -3.76
C THR A 90 -12.24 1.63 -4.61
N THR A 91 -13.30 1.12 -4.03
CA THR A 91 -14.64 1.11 -4.64
C THR A 91 -15.54 2.20 -4.08
N ASN A 92 -15.11 2.90 -3.05
CA ASN A 92 -15.91 3.90 -2.36
C ASN A 92 -15.39 5.30 -2.68
N TYR A 93 -16.32 6.20 -2.95
CA TYR A 93 -16.02 7.57 -3.29
C TYR A 93 -16.97 8.52 -2.57
N ILE A 94 -16.50 9.74 -2.29
CA ILE A 94 -17.32 10.84 -1.78
C ILE A 94 -17.18 12.06 -2.70
N THR A 95 -18.12 12.98 -2.57
CA THR A 95 -18.09 14.27 -3.28
C THR A 95 -17.26 15.29 -2.51
N GLU A 96 -16.93 16.42 -3.14
CA GLU A 96 -16.32 17.56 -2.46
C GLU A 96 -17.23 18.10 -1.33
N SER A 97 -18.55 18.09 -1.55
CA SER A 97 -19.53 18.44 -0.52
C SER A 97 -19.42 17.49 0.66
N GLY A 98 -19.29 16.18 0.42
CA GLY A 98 -19.09 15.18 1.49
C GLY A 98 -17.78 15.37 2.24
N LEU A 99 -16.68 15.68 1.54
CA LEU A 99 -15.40 15.98 2.19
C LEU A 99 -15.49 17.22 3.07
N ASN A 100 -16.03 18.33 2.53
CA ASN A 100 -16.07 19.63 3.22
C ASN A 100 -17.04 19.64 4.40
N ASN A 101 -18.09 18.82 4.37
CA ASN A 101 -19.10 18.70 5.43
C ASN A 101 -18.85 17.51 6.37
N SER A 102 -17.64 17.00 6.44
CA SER A 102 -17.25 15.92 7.34
C SER A 102 -15.89 16.18 8.00
N SER A 103 -15.50 15.30 8.92
CA SER A 103 -14.14 15.32 9.51
C SER A 103 -13.10 14.60 8.63
N ALA A 104 -13.49 14.06 7.48
CA ALA A 104 -12.57 13.42 6.56
C ALA A 104 -11.50 14.41 6.06
N LYS A 105 -10.27 13.93 5.93
CA LYS A 105 -9.15 14.69 5.39
C LYS A 105 -8.46 13.92 4.29
N LEU A 106 -7.98 14.63 3.28
CA LEU A 106 -7.17 14.04 2.23
C LEU A 106 -5.80 13.66 2.76
N TYR A 107 -5.37 12.48 2.40
CA TYR A 107 -4.02 11.97 2.58
C TYR A 107 -3.32 11.98 1.22
N PRO A 108 -2.10 12.47 1.14
CA PRO A 108 -1.31 12.38 -0.10
C PRO A 108 -0.94 10.94 -0.44
N CYS A 109 -0.55 10.70 -1.67
CA CYS A 109 0.13 9.47 -2.06
C CYS A 109 1.31 9.18 -1.12
N ASN A 110 1.61 7.91 -0.87
CA ASN A 110 2.61 7.43 0.08
C ASN A 110 2.26 7.69 1.57
N SER A 111 0.99 7.88 1.89
CA SER A 111 0.54 7.87 3.28
C SER A 111 0.45 6.44 3.81
N ILE A 112 0.78 6.26 5.08
CA ILE A 112 0.61 5.01 5.81
C ILE A 112 -0.77 5.02 6.45
N LEU A 113 -1.60 4.02 6.19
CA LEU A 113 -2.92 3.89 6.79
C LEU A 113 -2.90 2.80 7.85
N VAL A 114 -3.43 3.10 9.03
CA VAL A 114 -3.52 2.18 10.16
C VAL A 114 -4.99 2.00 10.54
N ALA A 115 -5.49 0.76 10.52
CA ALA A 115 -6.84 0.46 11.00
C ALA A 115 -6.87 0.50 12.53
N MET A 116 -7.72 1.36 13.10
CA MET A 116 -7.79 1.57 14.54
C MET A 116 -8.74 0.60 15.24
N TYR A 117 -9.78 0.14 14.55
CA TYR A 117 -10.78 -0.80 15.10
C TYR A 117 -11.48 -1.62 14.01
N GLY A 118 -12.32 -2.57 14.44
CA GLY A 118 -13.01 -3.51 13.56
C GLY A 118 -12.18 -4.77 13.27
N ALA A 119 -12.60 -5.55 12.29
CA ALA A 119 -11.96 -6.82 11.93
C ALA A 119 -10.52 -6.66 11.39
N THR A 120 -10.15 -5.45 11.00
CA THR A 120 -8.83 -5.11 10.47
C THR A 120 -7.96 -4.36 11.47
N ALA A 121 -8.39 -4.20 12.73
CA ALA A 121 -7.64 -3.47 13.74
C ALA A 121 -6.15 -3.87 13.77
N GLY A 122 -5.26 -2.90 13.80
CA GLY A 122 -3.82 -3.09 13.79
C GLY A 122 -3.19 -3.35 12.42
N LYS A 123 -4.00 -3.57 11.36
CA LYS A 123 -3.46 -3.71 10.00
C LYS A 123 -2.97 -2.37 9.47
N VAL A 124 -1.90 -2.45 8.71
CA VAL A 124 -1.21 -1.27 8.15
C VAL A 124 -1.06 -1.44 6.65
N SER A 125 -1.44 -0.42 5.91
CA SER A 125 -1.35 -0.39 4.44
C SER A 125 -0.64 0.86 3.95
N LEU A 126 0.02 0.77 2.82
CA LEU A 126 0.58 1.90 2.10
C LEU A 126 -0.41 2.37 1.02
N LEU A 127 -0.76 3.65 1.04
CA LEU A 127 -1.64 4.27 0.05
C LEU A 127 -0.83 4.75 -1.15
N THR A 128 -1.24 4.39 -2.38
CA THR A 128 -0.50 4.72 -3.61
C THR A 128 -1.12 5.86 -4.42
N PHE A 129 -2.20 6.44 -3.95
CA PHE A 129 -2.91 7.57 -4.57
C PHE A 129 -3.47 8.50 -3.49
N GLU A 130 -3.96 9.66 -3.88
CA GLU A 130 -4.61 10.58 -2.95
C GLU A 130 -6.01 10.07 -2.59
N ALA A 131 -6.31 9.99 -1.29
CA ALA A 131 -7.61 9.54 -0.78
C ALA A 131 -7.91 10.13 0.59
N CYS A 132 -9.15 10.05 1.02
CA CYS A 132 -9.55 10.19 2.42
C CYS A 132 -10.00 8.83 2.99
N SER A 133 -10.38 8.78 4.25
CA SER A 133 -10.83 7.53 4.88
C SER A 133 -11.96 7.75 5.88
N ASN A 134 -12.56 6.65 6.32
CA ASN A 134 -13.51 6.67 7.43
C ASN A 134 -12.77 6.86 8.79
N GLN A 135 -13.54 7.11 9.85
CA GLN A 135 -13.01 7.35 11.20
C GLN A 135 -12.30 6.13 11.82
N ALA A 136 -12.42 4.94 11.22
CA ALA A 136 -11.74 3.73 11.68
C ALA A 136 -10.29 3.62 11.19
N VAL A 137 -9.85 4.57 10.38
CA VAL A 137 -8.50 4.61 9.80
C VAL A 137 -7.77 5.86 10.27
N CYS A 138 -6.53 5.69 10.68
CA CYS A 138 -5.58 6.78 10.94
C CYS A 138 -4.55 6.83 9.82
N GLY A 139 -4.45 7.97 9.15
CA GLY A 139 -3.36 8.26 8.22
C GLY A 139 -2.14 8.77 8.97
N VAL A 140 -0.97 8.26 8.61
CA VAL A 140 0.35 8.66 9.12
C VAL A 140 1.19 9.10 7.93
N MET A 141 1.56 10.37 7.90
CA MET A 141 2.31 11.00 6.82
C MET A 141 3.68 11.41 7.34
N PRO A 142 4.74 10.70 6.98
CA PRO A 142 6.10 11.06 7.35
C PRO A 142 6.44 12.49 6.93
N ILE A 143 7.12 13.25 7.80
CA ILE A 143 7.60 14.61 7.48
C ILE A 143 8.77 14.53 6.50
N ILE A 144 9.55 13.46 6.58
CA ILE A 144 10.71 13.18 5.73
C ILE A 144 10.40 11.94 4.91
N ASP A 145 10.33 12.06 3.60
CA ASP A 145 9.96 10.97 2.68
C ASP A 145 10.87 9.74 2.81
N GLU A 146 12.14 9.94 3.11
CA GLU A 146 13.10 8.87 3.31
C GLU A 146 12.81 7.99 4.53
N MET A 147 11.98 8.47 5.46
CA MET A 147 11.54 7.70 6.63
C MET A 147 10.31 6.82 6.36
N LEU A 148 9.68 6.95 5.19
CA LEU A 148 8.41 6.29 4.85
C LEU A 148 8.45 4.79 5.14
N PHE A 149 9.35 4.05 4.50
CA PHE A 149 9.37 2.59 4.62
C PHE A 149 9.84 2.11 5.99
N TYR A 150 10.69 2.91 6.65
CA TYR A 150 11.08 2.62 8.03
C TYR A 150 9.88 2.72 8.98
N ILE A 151 9.14 3.83 8.95
CA ILE A 151 7.95 4.04 9.79
C ILE A 151 6.87 3.02 9.46
N TYR A 152 6.60 2.79 8.16
CA TYR A 152 5.62 1.81 7.70
C TYR A 152 5.91 0.41 8.26
N LEU A 153 7.15 -0.08 8.11
CA LEU A 153 7.53 -1.42 8.58
C LEU A 153 7.61 -1.49 10.11
N TYR A 154 8.02 -0.40 10.76
CA TYR A 154 8.01 -0.33 12.23
C TYR A 154 6.59 -0.47 12.77
N ILE A 155 5.64 0.36 12.30
CA ILE A 155 4.24 0.29 12.75
C ILE A 155 3.64 -1.08 12.40
N SER A 156 3.93 -1.61 11.21
CA SER A 156 3.49 -2.95 10.80
C SER A 156 4.02 -4.06 11.71
N SER A 157 5.23 -3.91 12.27
CA SER A 157 5.81 -4.88 13.21
C SER A 157 5.10 -4.92 14.57
N LEU A 158 4.35 -3.86 14.90
CA LEU A 158 3.59 -3.76 16.14
C LEU A 158 2.20 -4.41 16.07
N TYR A 159 1.87 -5.11 14.97
CA TYR A 159 0.55 -5.73 14.79
C TYR A 159 0.10 -6.56 16.00
N ASN A 160 0.94 -7.46 16.51
CA ASN A 160 0.60 -8.28 17.67
C ASN A 160 0.37 -7.44 18.95
N HIS A 161 1.12 -6.35 19.11
CA HIS A 161 0.92 -5.41 20.20
C HIS A 161 -0.44 -4.70 20.07
N PHE A 162 -0.81 -4.27 18.89
CA PHE A 162 -2.11 -3.66 18.63
C PHE A 162 -3.27 -4.64 18.88
N ILE A 163 -3.13 -5.91 18.47
CA ILE A 163 -4.15 -6.93 18.75
C ILE A 163 -4.29 -7.13 20.25
N THR A 164 -3.21 -7.20 21.01
CA THR A 164 -3.26 -7.33 22.47
C THR A 164 -3.99 -6.15 23.11
N LEU A 165 -3.77 -4.93 22.63
CA LEU A 165 -4.50 -3.74 23.10
C LEU A 165 -6.00 -3.82 22.74
N SER A 166 -6.34 -4.31 21.56
CA SER A 166 -7.74 -4.37 21.08
C SER A 166 -8.55 -5.52 21.68
N THR A 167 -7.90 -6.58 22.19
CA THR A 167 -8.56 -7.77 22.77
C THR A 167 -8.58 -7.75 24.31
N GLY A 168 -7.93 -6.77 24.94
CA GLY A 168 -7.92 -6.61 26.39
C GLY A 168 -9.31 -6.30 26.96
N SER A 169 -9.50 -6.59 28.27
CA SER A 169 -10.78 -6.46 28.98
C SER A 169 -11.36 -5.02 29.01
N ALA A 170 -10.59 -4.02 28.62
CA ALA A 170 -10.95 -2.61 28.63
C ALA A 170 -11.45 -2.07 27.27
N ARG A 171 -11.55 -2.90 26.19
CA ARG A 171 -11.87 -2.43 24.83
C ARG A 171 -11.05 -1.20 24.42
N ASP A 172 -9.77 -1.20 24.74
CA ASP A 172 -8.87 -0.12 24.33
C ASP A 172 -8.67 -0.25 22.81
N ASN A 173 -9.59 0.35 22.07
CA ASN A 173 -9.42 0.51 20.62
C ASN A 173 -8.10 1.26 20.39
N ILE A 174 -7.40 0.86 19.35
CA ILE A 174 -6.25 1.62 18.88
C ILE A 174 -6.78 3.02 18.55
N SER A 175 -6.26 4.03 19.22
CA SER A 175 -6.65 5.42 18.98
C SER A 175 -5.58 6.14 18.17
N GLN A 176 -5.93 7.28 17.60
CA GLN A 176 -4.94 8.15 16.98
C GLN A 176 -3.84 8.54 17.97
N ASP A 177 -4.19 8.75 19.25
CA ASP A 177 -3.21 9.08 20.29
C ASP A 177 -2.30 7.91 20.62
N THR A 178 -2.81 6.69 20.58
CA THR A 178 -1.98 5.48 20.69
C THR A 178 -0.92 5.46 19.56
N ILE A 179 -1.32 5.75 18.32
CA ILE A 179 -0.41 5.79 17.17
C ILE A 179 0.60 6.94 17.30
N LYS A 180 0.16 8.13 17.69
CA LYS A 180 1.03 9.32 17.90
C LYS A 180 2.12 9.07 18.93
N ASN A 181 1.80 8.34 19.99
CA ASN A 181 2.70 8.08 21.11
C ASN A 181 3.50 6.77 20.97
N ILE A 182 3.51 6.14 19.82
CA ILE A 182 4.43 5.05 19.52
C ILE A 182 5.86 5.62 19.57
N LEU A 183 6.67 5.06 20.46
CA LEU A 183 8.09 5.39 20.59
C LEU A 183 8.91 4.45 19.72
N LEU A 184 9.81 4.99 18.91
CA LEU A 184 10.66 4.21 18.02
C LEU A 184 12.13 4.64 18.12
N PRO A 185 13.08 3.73 17.87
CA PRO A 185 14.48 4.09 17.70
C PRO A 185 14.64 4.86 16.39
N LEU A 186 15.23 6.04 16.44
CA LEU A 186 15.40 6.90 15.27
C LEU A 186 16.79 6.65 14.66
N PRO A 187 16.89 6.02 13.49
CA PRO A 187 18.17 5.84 12.80
C PRO A 187 18.74 7.19 12.36
N THR A 188 20.04 7.22 12.06
CA THR A 188 20.63 8.40 11.40
C THR A 188 20.05 8.56 10.01
N ASN A 189 19.97 9.79 9.52
CA ASN A 189 19.46 10.10 8.17
C ASN A 189 20.16 9.28 7.08
N LYS A 190 21.48 9.07 7.19
CA LYS A 190 22.25 8.26 6.24
C LYS A 190 21.71 6.83 6.11
N ILE A 191 21.42 6.19 7.24
CA ILE A 191 20.89 4.81 7.27
C ILE A 191 19.46 4.77 6.76
N ALA A 192 18.63 5.75 7.13
CA ALA A 192 17.24 5.84 6.66
C ALA A 192 17.19 6.02 5.13
N ILE A 193 17.98 6.93 4.58
CA ILE A 193 18.08 7.18 3.13
C ILE A 193 18.51 5.90 2.38
N GLU A 194 19.58 5.25 2.84
CA GLU A 194 20.08 4.04 2.19
C GLU A 194 19.07 2.88 2.25
N PHE A 195 18.40 2.72 3.39
CA PHE A 195 17.33 1.74 3.52
C PHE A 195 16.17 2.04 2.58
N ASN A 196 15.67 3.29 2.59
CA ASN A 196 14.59 3.73 1.73
C ASN A 196 14.90 3.49 0.24
N LYS A 197 16.12 3.80 -0.18
CA LYS A 197 16.59 3.56 -1.55
C LYS A 197 16.50 2.08 -1.95
N ARG A 198 16.93 1.17 -1.07
CA ARG A 198 16.88 -0.28 -1.33
C ARG A 198 15.47 -0.83 -1.37
N ILE A 199 14.61 -0.34 -0.47
CA ILE A 199 13.24 -0.82 -0.35
C ILE A 199 12.32 -0.23 -1.42
N ARG A 200 12.55 1.00 -1.85
CA ARG A 200 11.70 1.69 -2.85
C ARG A 200 11.51 0.86 -4.12
N CYS A 201 12.57 0.27 -4.65
CA CYS A 201 12.48 -0.59 -5.84
C CYS A 201 11.55 -1.80 -5.61
N LEU A 202 11.66 -2.45 -4.45
CA LEU A 202 10.81 -3.60 -4.12
C LEU A 202 9.33 -3.21 -4.02
N TYR A 203 9.04 -2.08 -3.37
CA TYR A 203 7.67 -1.58 -3.27
C TYR A 203 7.12 -1.13 -4.62
N GLN A 204 7.93 -0.49 -5.48
CA GLN A 204 7.49 -0.15 -6.83
C GLN A 204 7.14 -1.38 -7.65
N MET A 205 7.95 -2.44 -7.57
CA MET A 205 7.61 -3.73 -8.21
C MET A 205 6.31 -4.32 -7.67
N MET A 206 6.09 -4.26 -6.34
CA MET A 206 4.84 -4.73 -5.74
C MET A 206 3.63 -3.90 -6.20
N ILE A 207 3.75 -2.58 -6.27
CA ILE A 207 2.70 -1.68 -6.77
C ILE A 207 2.36 -2.03 -8.21
N ASN A 208 3.36 -2.16 -9.09
CA ASN A 208 3.16 -2.51 -10.49
C ASN A 208 2.46 -3.87 -10.63
N ASN A 209 2.89 -4.87 -9.86
CA ASN A 209 2.26 -6.20 -9.87
C ASN A 209 0.80 -6.14 -9.39
N CYS A 210 0.49 -5.35 -8.35
CA CYS A 210 -0.88 -5.16 -7.88
C CYS A 210 -1.75 -4.53 -8.96
N GLN A 211 -1.26 -3.48 -9.64
CA GLN A 211 -1.97 -2.82 -10.73
C GLN A 211 -2.19 -3.76 -11.92
N GLU A 212 -1.18 -4.55 -12.28
CA GLU A 212 -1.31 -5.56 -13.34
C GLU A 212 -2.34 -6.64 -12.98
N MET A 213 -2.32 -7.14 -11.74
CA MET A 213 -3.34 -8.07 -11.24
C MET A 213 -4.75 -7.49 -11.33
N ASP A 214 -4.93 -6.21 -11.02
CA ASP A 214 -6.22 -5.53 -11.12
C ASP A 214 -6.70 -5.47 -12.58
N ILE A 215 -5.82 -5.13 -13.52
CA ILE A 215 -6.12 -5.09 -14.96
C ILE A 215 -6.49 -6.50 -15.47
N LEU A 216 -5.68 -7.50 -15.14
CA LEU A 216 -5.92 -8.89 -15.55
C LEU A 216 -7.22 -9.45 -14.97
N THR A 217 -7.52 -9.12 -13.71
CA THR A 217 -8.77 -9.50 -13.06
C THR A 217 -9.97 -8.90 -13.79
N LYS A 218 -9.92 -7.61 -14.11
CA LYS A 218 -10.97 -6.93 -14.88
C LYS A 218 -11.14 -7.58 -16.27
N GLN A 219 -10.06 -7.83 -16.98
CA GLN A 219 -10.09 -8.48 -18.29
C GLN A 219 -10.71 -9.90 -18.19
N ARG A 220 -10.32 -10.67 -17.18
CA ARG A 220 -10.93 -11.98 -16.93
C ARG A 220 -12.43 -11.88 -16.74
N ASP A 221 -12.88 -10.96 -15.89
CA ASP A 221 -14.29 -10.82 -15.55
C ASP A 221 -15.14 -10.32 -16.75
N GLU A 222 -14.54 -9.54 -17.65
CA GLU A 222 -15.18 -9.11 -18.90
C GLU A 222 -15.23 -10.23 -19.95
N LEU A 223 -14.17 -11.05 -20.04
CA LEU A 223 -14.03 -12.08 -21.09
C LEU A 223 -14.71 -13.40 -20.74
N LEU A 224 -14.73 -13.77 -19.47
CA LEU A 224 -15.26 -15.06 -19.02
C LEU A 224 -16.73 -15.28 -19.45
N PRO A 225 -17.66 -14.32 -19.29
CA PRO A 225 -19.03 -14.46 -19.77
C PRO A 225 -19.12 -14.62 -21.30
N LEU A 226 -18.26 -13.91 -22.06
CA LEU A 226 -18.24 -13.99 -23.52
C LEU A 226 -17.76 -15.36 -24.01
N LEU A 227 -16.75 -15.94 -23.34
CA LEU A 227 -16.29 -17.30 -23.60
C LEU A 227 -17.35 -18.35 -23.28
N MET A 228 -17.99 -18.21 -22.13
CA MET A 228 -19.06 -19.15 -21.70
C MET A 228 -20.27 -19.12 -22.63
N ASN A 229 -20.60 -17.97 -23.20
CA ASN A 229 -21.71 -17.80 -24.14
C ASN A 229 -21.30 -18.11 -25.61
N GLY A 230 -20.07 -18.55 -25.86
CA GLY A 230 -19.58 -18.83 -27.22
C GLY A 230 -19.46 -17.61 -28.13
N GLN A 231 -19.52 -16.40 -27.58
CA GLN A 231 -19.40 -15.14 -28.35
C GLN A 231 -17.97 -14.86 -28.79
N VAL A 232 -16.99 -15.43 -28.10
CA VAL A 232 -15.55 -15.39 -28.43
C VAL A 232 -14.95 -16.78 -28.25
N SER A 233 -13.90 -17.08 -29.01
CA SER A 233 -13.11 -18.30 -28.84
C SER A 233 -11.64 -17.97 -28.64
N VAL A 234 -10.96 -18.79 -27.84
CA VAL A 234 -9.49 -18.72 -27.70
C VAL A 234 -8.88 -19.43 -28.90
N ASN A 235 -8.03 -18.76 -29.65
CA ASN A 235 -7.28 -19.41 -30.72
C ASN A 235 -6.20 -20.32 -30.09
N SER A 236 -6.36 -21.64 -30.23
CA SER A 236 -5.41 -22.64 -29.71
C SER A 236 -4.11 -22.75 -30.51
N ASP A 237 -4.02 -22.09 -31.67
CA ASP A 237 -2.82 -22.13 -32.51
C ASP A 237 -1.70 -21.23 -31.99
N LEU A 238 -1.19 -21.57 -30.81
CA LEU A 238 0.03 -21.00 -30.23
C LEU A 238 1.30 -21.43 -31.01
N SER A 239 1.17 -22.23 -32.07
CA SER A 239 2.28 -22.73 -32.87
C SER A 239 3.00 -21.68 -33.74
N VAL A 240 2.52 -20.44 -33.78
CA VAL A 240 3.10 -19.37 -34.62
C VAL A 240 4.16 -18.54 -33.91
N TYR A 241 4.32 -18.68 -32.61
CA TYR A 241 5.38 -17.98 -31.90
C TYR A 241 6.66 -18.80 -31.82
N LYS A 242 7.39 -18.85 -32.93
CA LYS A 242 8.78 -19.30 -32.96
C LYS A 242 9.70 -18.29 -32.29
N GLU A 243 10.25 -18.73 -31.18
CA GLU A 243 11.63 -18.59 -30.68
C GLU A 243 12.30 -17.21 -30.47
N ASN A 244 11.75 -16.06 -30.74
CA ASN A 244 12.56 -14.83 -30.58
C ASN A 244 12.06 -13.75 -29.61
N GLU A 245 10.96 -13.95 -28.84
CA GLU A 245 10.58 -12.97 -27.82
C GLU A 245 10.10 -13.65 -26.53
N ARG A 246 11.03 -13.91 -25.64
CA ARG A 246 10.73 -14.23 -24.22
C ARG A 246 10.27 -12.98 -23.47
N LYS A 247 9.22 -12.32 -23.92
CA LYS A 247 8.58 -11.21 -23.15
C LYS A 247 7.08 -11.20 -23.46
N HIS A 248 6.30 -11.71 -22.52
CA HIS A 248 4.85 -11.64 -22.37
C HIS A 248 3.97 -12.32 -23.42
N PRO A 249 3.10 -13.28 -23.01
CA PRO A 249 2.10 -13.85 -23.91
C PRO A 249 1.01 -12.82 -24.21
N LEU A 250 0.88 -12.43 -25.47
CA LEU A 250 -0.26 -11.67 -25.99
C LEU A 250 -1.38 -12.64 -26.32
N ILE A 251 -2.51 -12.52 -25.66
CA ILE A 251 -3.71 -13.28 -25.98
C ILE A 251 -4.46 -12.54 -27.10
N PHE A 252 -4.56 -13.15 -28.28
CA PHE A 252 -5.34 -12.62 -29.39
C PHE A 252 -6.74 -13.23 -29.40
N PHE A 253 -7.77 -12.40 -29.41
CA PHE A 253 -9.16 -12.80 -29.54
C PHE A 253 -9.67 -12.54 -30.95
N LYS A 254 -10.26 -13.55 -31.61
CA LYS A 254 -11.07 -13.36 -32.83
C LYS A 254 -12.55 -13.43 -32.45
N PRO A 255 -13.34 -12.42 -32.74
CA PRO A 255 -14.77 -12.51 -32.54
C PRO A 255 -15.38 -13.50 -33.56
N ASN A 256 -16.11 -14.49 -33.07
CA ASN A 256 -16.87 -15.44 -33.91
C ASN A 256 -18.22 -14.79 -34.23
N ILE A 257 -18.26 -13.97 -35.28
CA ILE A 257 -19.51 -13.37 -35.75
C ILE A 257 -20.18 -14.39 -36.70
N ARG A 258 -21.07 -15.21 -36.19
CA ARG A 258 -22.11 -15.84 -37.00
C ARG A 258 -23.37 -15.01 -36.78
N HIS A 259 -23.58 -14.02 -37.62
CA HIS A 259 -24.81 -13.59 -38.28
C HIS A 259 -24.60 -12.23 -38.94
N SER A 260 -25.05 -12.18 -40.18
CA SER A 260 -25.06 -11.13 -41.15
C SER A 260 -25.34 -9.72 -40.62
N ILE A 261 -24.34 -8.82 -40.70
CA ILE A 261 -24.52 -7.37 -40.75
C ILE A 261 -23.55 -6.86 -41.83
N PRO A 262 -23.96 -5.88 -42.68
CA PRO A 262 -23.20 -5.47 -43.85
C PRO A 262 -21.94 -4.71 -43.48
N SER A 263 -20.95 -4.87 -44.35
CA SER A 263 -19.60 -4.28 -44.31
C SER A 263 -19.49 -2.91 -43.64
N MET A 264 -18.83 -2.86 -42.50
CA MET A 264 -18.08 -1.70 -42.08
C MET A 264 -16.76 -2.15 -41.46
N ALA A 265 -15.74 -1.51 -41.95
CA ALA A 265 -14.31 -1.60 -41.66
C ALA A 265 -13.86 -2.36 -40.43
N THR A 266 -13.05 -3.37 -40.65
CA THR A 266 -12.19 -4.04 -39.67
C THR A 266 -11.28 -3.02 -38.98
N HIS A 267 -11.59 -2.68 -37.71
CA HIS A 267 -10.65 -2.00 -36.84
C HIS A 267 -9.88 -3.08 -36.04
N ASN A 268 -8.64 -3.28 -36.43
CA ASN A 268 -7.66 -4.00 -35.64
C ASN A 268 -7.32 -3.19 -34.41
N TYR A 269 -7.85 -3.56 -33.25
CA TYR A 269 -7.41 -3.01 -31.97
C TYR A 269 -6.05 -3.64 -31.59
N ILE A 270 -5.00 -2.92 -31.93
CA ILE A 270 -3.67 -3.14 -31.38
C ILE A 270 -3.60 -2.29 -30.11
N VAL A 271 -3.64 -2.93 -28.94
CA VAL A 271 -3.33 -2.24 -27.68
C VAL A 271 -1.81 -2.05 -27.66
N ARG A 272 -1.33 -0.90 -28.10
CA ARG A 272 0.04 -0.46 -27.87
C ARG A 272 0.17 -0.02 -26.40
N LYS A 273 1.09 -0.66 -25.68
CA LYS A 273 1.58 -0.22 -24.39
C LYS A 273 2.23 1.15 -24.58
N ILE A 274 1.65 2.19 -24.00
CA ILE A 274 2.32 3.48 -23.86
C ILE A 274 3.28 3.32 -22.68
N LEU A 275 4.56 3.26 -23.00
CA LEU A 275 5.63 3.48 -22.02
C LEU A 275 5.67 5.00 -21.80
N CYS A 276 5.34 5.43 -20.59
CA CYS A 276 5.69 6.78 -20.15
C CYS A 276 7.20 6.84 -19.94
N GLU A 277 7.80 7.85 -20.56
CA GLU A 277 9.14 8.35 -20.29
C GLU A 277 9.31 8.85 -18.84
#